data_0f7a2641feec7f1b5ce0279c6221aa3c
#
_entry.id   0f7a2641feec7f1b5ce0279c6221aa3c
#
_cell.length_a   1.000
_cell.length_b   1.000
_cell.length_c   1.000
_cell.angle_alpha   90.00
_cell.angle_beta   90.00
_cell.angle_gamma   90.00
#
_symmetry.space_group_name_H-M   'P 1'
#
loop_
_entity.id
_entity.type
_entity.pdbx_description
1 polymer ?
#
loop_
_entity_poly.entity_id
_entity_poly.type
_entity_poly.pdbx_seq_one_letter_code
_entity_poly.pdbx_strand_id
1 'polypeptide(L)'
;MLRLTQRRTLTLQAPEIPGGEPHVSAASGLVRTGHQVHVVADDSLHLATFALEGNTPGTLLRLLPGELPLDAKARKALKPDLEALCLLRDLPGAPHGALLAVPSGSTAVRMKGALVPLAEDGRPTGQVREVDFTDLYAQLARELGPLNVEGAALAGTRLRLLNRGNGDVGADAVVDLDGGRVLRALEAGEALQPDVVRTVRRWDLGKAGNVRLSFTDAAPLPDGRIVFTATAEDTRDSYSDGAVMGSAVGVLAPDGTPMFLDGVDQKVKLEGVDARVERGRIHLLLVADADDPAVAAPLFETVLEGVPA
;
A
#
# COMPACT_ATOMS: atom_id res chain seq x y z
N MET A 1 -11.52 14.06 -14.48
CA MET A 1 -11.37 13.90 -13.01
C MET A 1 -12.30 12.83 -12.53
N LEU A 2 -11.80 11.90 -11.74
CA LEU A 2 -12.56 10.79 -11.16
C LEU A 2 -13.35 11.29 -9.96
N ARG A 3 -14.64 10.93 -9.92
CA ARG A 3 -15.52 11.27 -8.81
C ARG A 3 -15.42 10.22 -7.71
N LEU A 4 -15.01 10.63 -6.51
CA LEU A 4 -14.95 9.77 -5.34
C LEU A 4 -16.30 9.76 -4.60
N THR A 5 -16.77 8.57 -4.23
CA THR A 5 -17.94 8.39 -3.36
C THR A 5 -17.49 7.73 -2.08
N GLN A 6 -17.66 8.40 -0.94
CA GLN A 6 -17.31 7.83 0.35
C GLN A 6 -18.31 6.73 0.73
N ARG A 7 -17.80 5.53 1.05
CA ARG A 7 -18.59 4.40 1.52
C ARG A 7 -18.74 4.38 3.03
N ARG A 8 -17.63 4.59 3.74
CA ARG A 8 -17.57 4.56 5.21
C ARG A 8 -16.29 5.23 5.72
N THR A 9 -16.18 5.36 7.04
CA THR A 9 -14.93 5.60 7.75
C THR A 9 -14.43 4.31 8.42
N LEU A 10 -13.12 4.22 8.65
CA LEU A 10 -12.46 3.01 9.17
C LEU A 10 -12.43 2.99 10.70
N THR A 11 -13.61 2.82 11.32
CA THR A 11 -13.75 2.70 12.77
C THR A 11 -13.44 1.28 13.27
N LEU A 12 -12.88 1.15 14.46
CA LEU A 12 -12.48 -0.10 15.10
C LEU A 12 -13.35 -0.44 16.30
N GLN A 13 -13.37 -1.72 16.70
CA GLN A 13 -14.07 -2.17 17.91
C GLN A 13 -13.43 -1.63 19.20
N ALA A 14 -12.10 -1.44 19.17
CA ALA A 14 -11.31 -0.89 20.25
C ALA A 14 -10.09 -0.15 19.67
N PRO A 15 -9.53 0.84 20.37
CA PRO A 15 -8.30 1.48 19.95
C PRO A 15 -7.13 0.49 19.90
N GLU A 16 -6.23 0.67 18.95
CA GLU A 16 -4.99 -0.12 18.85
C GLU A 16 -4.08 0.09 20.07
N ILE A 17 -3.96 1.35 20.49
CA ILE A 17 -3.12 1.76 21.62
C ILE A 17 -4.05 2.22 22.75
N PRO A 18 -3.86 1.75 23.99
CA PRO A 18 -4.66 2.21 25.12
C PRO A 18 -4.65 3.74 25.25
N GLY A 19 -5.85 4.34 25.27
CA GLY A 19 -6.03 5.80 25.31
C GLY A 19 -6.00 6.49 23.96
N GLY A 20 -5.81 5.75 22.86
CA GLY A 20 -5.96 6.26 21.49
C GLY A 20 -7.41 6.24 21.02
N GLU A 21 -7.63 6.65 19.78
CA GLU A 21 -8.94 6.65 19.14
C GLU A 21 -9.26 5.27 18.52
N PRO A 22 -10.54 4.82 18.54
CA PRO A 22 -10.94 3.52 18.00
C PRO A 22 -11.17 3.59 16.48
N HIS A 23 -10.17 4.01 15.74
CA HIS A 23 -10.20 4.05 14.27
C HIS A 23 -8.79 3.97 13.67
N VAL A 24 -8.71 3.71 12.38
CA VAL A 24 -7.50 3.89 11.56
C VAL A 24 -7.51 5.32 11.02
N SER A 25 -6.43 6.08 11.21
CA SER A 25 -6.26 7.44 10.66
C SER A 25 -5.29 7.48 9.49
N ALA A 26 -4.15 6.82 9.61
CA ALA A 26 -3.05 6.81 8.64
C ALA A 26 -3.11 5.57 7.73
N ALA A 27 -4.28 5.35 7.07
CA ALA A 27 -4.47 4.21 6.19
C ALA A 27 -3.57 4.31 4.95
N SER A 28 -2.72 3.28 4.73
CA SER A 28 -1.75 3.22 3.63
C SER A 28 -2.14 2.15 2.60
N GLY A 29 -1.83 0.88 2.81
CA GLY A 29 -2.13 -0.20 1.86
C GLY A 29 -3.51 -0.84 2.02
N LEU A 30 -4.14 -1.19 0.90
CA LEU A 30 -5.50 -1.74 0.85
C LEU A 30 -5.59 -3.00 -0.02
N VAL A 31 -6.26 -4.05 0.48
CA VAL A 31 -6.65 -5.24 -0.31
C VAL A 31 -8.05 -5.69 0.04
N ARG A 32 -8.86 -5.99 -0.98
CA ARG A 32 -10.17 -6.64 -0.82
C ARG A 32 -10.08 -8.15 -1.08
N THR A 33 -10.60 -8.96 -0.16
CA THR A 33 -10.78 -10.41 -0.33
C THR A 33 -12.22 -10.80 -0.01
N GLY A 34 -12.92 -11.44 -0.95
CA GLY A 34 -14.34 -11.76 -0.76
C GLY A 34 -15.17 -10.54 -0.35
N HIS A 35 -15.75 -10.61 0.85
CA HIS A 35 -16.53 -9.53 1.47
C HIS A 35 -15.76 -8.76 2.55
N GLN A 36 -14.43 -8.89 2.58
CA GLN A 36 -13.57 -8.22 3.54
C GLN A 36 -12.70 -7.16 2.85
N VAL A 37 -12.37 -6.11 3.59
CA VAL A 37 -11.38 -5.10 3.23
C VAL A 37 -10.29 -5.13 4.31
N HIS A 38 -9.05 -5.31 3.89
CA HIS A 38 -7.88 -5.34 4.75
C HIS A 38 -7.07 -4.08 4.52
N VAL A 39 -6.63 -3.44 5.59
CA VAL A 39 -5.89 -2.18 5.55
C VAL A 39 -4.70 -2.27 6.49
N VAL A 40 -3.52 -1.87 6.01
CA VAL A 40 -2.37 -1.53 6.85
C VAL A 40 -2.30 -0.02 7.00
N ALA A 41 -1.74 0.43 8.10
CA ALA A 41 -1.47 1.83 8.36
C ALA A 41 0.02 2.00 8.70
N ASP A 42 0.60 3.08 8.26
CA ASP A 42 2.03 3.35 8.40
C ASP A 42 2.46 3.42 9.88
N ASP A 43 1.56 3.91 10.74
CA ASP A 43 1.78 4.13 12.17
C ASP A 43 1.23 3.00 13.05
N SER A 44 0.94 1.81 12.47
CA SER A 44 0.33 0.66 13.14
C SER A 44 1.20 -0.59 13.08
N LEU A 45 1.06 -1.46 14.08
CA LEU A 45 1.61 -2.82 14.11
C LEU A 45 0.59 -3.89 13.69
N HIS A 46 -0.58 -3.48 13.19
CA HIS A 46 -1.72 -4.37 12.98
C HIS A 46 -2.24 -4.30 11.53
N LEU A 47 -2.86 -5.39 11.12
CA LEU A 47 -3.76 -5.44 9.98
C LEU A 47 -5.18 -5.16 10.49
N ALA A 48 -5.82 -4.13 9.97
CA ALA A 48 -7.22 -3.85 10.22
C ALA A 48 -8.09 -4.56 9.18
N THR A 49 -9.15 -5.25 9.62
CA THR A 49 -10.09 -5.95 8.73
C THR A 49 -11.50 -5.44 8.96
N PHE A 50 -12.15 -5.05 7.87
CA PHE A 50 -13.50 -4.50 7.84
C PHE A 50 -14.40 -5.35 6.94
N ALA A 51 -15.70 -5.43 7.28
CA ALA A 51 -16.68 -5.89 6.30
C ALA A 51 -16.80 -4.87 5.17
N LEU A 52 -16.88 -5.34 3.93
CA LEU A 52 -17.04 -4.48 2.74
C LEU A 52 -18.36 -3.70 2.79
N GLU A 53 -19.42 -4.36 3.27
CA GLU A 53 -20.75 -3.76 3.37
C GLU A 53 -21.08 -3.34 4.82
N GLY A 54 -21.87 -2.29 4.93
CA GLY A 54 -22.30 -1.72 6.21
C GLY A 54 -21.18 -0.95 6.92
N ASN A 55 -21.42 -0.62 8.21
CA ASN A 55 -20.52 0.20 9.03
C ASN A 55 -20.06 -0.52 10.32
N THR A 56 -20.08 -1.85 10.34
CA THR A 56 -19.59 -2.60 11.50
C THR A 56 -18.13 -2.24 11.75
N PRO A 57 -17.75 -1.89 12.98
CA PRO A 57 -16.36 -1.61 13.33
C PRO A 57 -15.42 -2.78 12.99
N GLY A 58 -14.23 -2.46 12.51
CA GLY A 58 -13.21 -3.43 12.13
C GLY A 58 -12.54 -4.10 13.32
N THR A 59 -11.81 -5.17 13.03
CA THR A 59 -10.99 -5.93 13.97
C THR A 59 -9.51 -5.78 13.62
N LEU A 60 -8.64 -5.96 14.60
CA LEU A 60 -7.19 -5.88 14.45
C LEU A 60 -6.55 -7.26 14.60
N LEU A 61 -5.61 -7.58 13.70
CA LEU A 61 -4.68 -8.70 13.81
C LEU A 61 -3.26 -8.15 13.91
N ARG A 62 -2.54 -8.52 14.97
CA ARG A 62 -1.16 -8.10 15.14
C ARG A 62 -0.24 -8.70 14.09
N LEU A 63 0.53 -7.84 13.40
CA LEU A 63 1.49 -8.23 12.36
C LEU A 63 2.93 -8.28 12.88
N LEU A 64 3.35 -7.28 13.64
CA LEU A 64 4.73 -7.13 14.09
C LEU A 64 4.81 -7.00 15.62
N PRO A 65 5.91 -7.47 16.23
CA PRO A 65 6.13 -7.31 17.67
C PRO A 65 6.43 -5.85 18.04
N GLY A 66 6.44 -5.54 19.33
CA GLY A 66 6.77 -4.22 19.86
C GLY A 66 5.55 -3.47 20.39
N GLU A 67 5.74 -2.24 20.78
CA GLU A 67 4.70 -1.31 21.26
C GLU A 67 4.95 0.06 20.67
N LEU A 68 3.88 0.75 20.30
CA LEU A 68 3.95 2.11 19.79
C LEU A 68 3.39 3.09 20.82
N PRO A 69 4.08 4.22 21.05
CA PRO A 69 3.61 5.26 21.97
C PRO A 69 2.45 6.07 21.37
N LEU A 70 1.61 6.67 22.23
CA LEU A 70 0.58 7.63 21.80
C LEU A 70 1.18 8.91 21.23
N ASP A 71 2.31 9.36 21.76
CA ASP A 71 3.00 10.56 21.25
C ASP A 71 3.41 10.38 19.80
N ALA A 72 2.89 11.19 18.91
CA ALA A 72 3.08 11.08 17.47
C ALA A 72 4.55 11.15 17.04
N LYS A 73 5.36 12.01 17.70
CA LYS A 73 6.78 12.16 17.39
C LYS A 73 7.59 10.92 17.79
N ALA A 74 7.32 10.38 18.98
CA ALA A 74 7.95 9.15 19.45
C ALA A 74 7.51 7.96 18.59
N ARG A 75 6.22 7.88 18.20
CA ARG A 75 5.68 6.87 17.29
C ARG A 75 6.37 6.92 15.93
N LYS A 76 6.55 8.10 15.32
CA LYS A 76 7.20 8.28 14.02
C LYS A 76 8.62 7.69 13.98
N ALA A 77 9.34 7.69 15.10
CA ALA A 77 10.68 7.10 15.22
C ALA A 77 10.67 5.56 15.32
N LEU A 78 9.57 4.96 15.78
CA LEU A 78 9.46 3.53 16.11
C LEU A 78 8.53 2.75 15.20
N LYS A 79 7.66 3.44 14.44
CA LYS A 79 6.68 2.81 13.57
C LYS A 79 7.34 1.92 12.50
N PRO A 80 6.72 0.78 12.15
CA PRO A 80 7.25 -0.13 11.13
C PRO A 80 7.11 0.44 9.71
N ASP A 81 6.24 1.45 9.54
CA ASP A 81 5.99 2.11 8.27
C ASP A 81 5.51 1.13 7.19
N LEU A 82 4.44 0.39 7.49
CA LEU A 82 3.80 -0.53 6.55
C LEU A 82 2.96 0.27 5.56
N GLU A 83 3.47 0.44 4.35
CA GLU A 83 2.89 1.35 3.36
C GLU A 83 2.07 0.62 2.29
N ALA A 84 2.38 -0.64 1.99
CA ALA A 84 1.66 -1.38 0.97
C ALA A 84 1.12 -2.71 1.48
N LEU A 85 0.01 -3.17 0.88
CA LEU A 85 -0.57 -4.47 1.13
C LEU A 85 -0.80 -5.20 -0.20
N CYS A 86 -0.19 -6.37 -0.38
CA CYS A 86 -0.25 -7.14 -1.61
C CYS A 86 -0.93 -8.48 -1.41
N LEU A 87 -1.88 -8.86 -2.30
CA LEU A 87 -2.48 -10.19 -2.31
C LEU A 87 -1.64 -11.15 -3.17
N LEU A 88 -1.10 -12.18 -2.53
CA LEU A 88 -0.38 -13.29 -3.16
C LEU A 88 -1.34 -14.47 -3.33
N ARG A 89 -1.86 -14.68 -4.56
CA ARG A 89 -2.85 -15.75 -4.82
C ARG A 89 -2.23 -17.13 -4.94
N ASP A 90 -1.00 -17.20 -5.49
CA ASP A 90 -0.33 -18.45 -5.86
C ASP A 90 0.81 -18.82 -4.90
N LEU A 91 0.70 -18.42 -3.62
CA LEU A 91 1.71 -18.78 -2.62
C LEU A 91 1.54 -20.25 -2.24
N PRO A 92 2.56 -21.11 -2.45
CA PRO A 92 2.55 -22.48 -1.97
C PRO A 92 2.34 -22.50 -0.43
N GLY A 93 1.57 -23.49 0.04
CA GLY A 93 1.22 -23.56 1.49
C GLY A 93 0.08 -22.62 1.93
N ALA A 94 -0.41 -21.72 1.07
CA ALA A 94 -1.55 -20.86 1.34
C ALA A 94 -2.62 -20.99 0.23
N PRO A 95 -3.46 -22.05 0.26
CA PRO A 95 -4.38 -22.40 -0.83
C PRO A 95 -5.43 -21.33 -1.15
N HIS A 96 -5.71 -20.46 -0.20
CA HIS A 96 -6.64 -19.33 -0.37
C HIS A 96 -5.93 -18.00 -0.57
N GLY A 97 -4.58 -18.04 -0.76
CA GLY A 97 -3.71 -16.88 -0.87
C GLY A 97 -3.21 -16.36 0.47
N ALA A 98 -2.40 -15.32 0.41
CA ALA A 98 -1.85 -14.63 1.58
C ALA A 98 -1.76 -13.13 1.34
N LEU A 99 -1.81 -12.35 2.40
CA LEU A 99 -1.51 -10.91 2.38
C LEU A 99 -0.04 -10.71 2.74
N LEU A 100 0.66 -9.90 1.96
CA LEU A 100 2.02 -9.44 2.23
C LEU A 100 1.95 -7.95 2.57
N ALA A 101 2.20 -7.61 3.83
CA ALA A 101 2.39 -6.23 4.27
C ALA A 101 3.85 -5.83 4.04
N VAL A 102 4.05 -4.72 3.33
CA VAL A 102 5.35 -4.28 2.83
C VAL A 102 5.74 -2.98 3.51
N PRO A 103 6.94 -2.91 4.15
CA PRO A 103 7.43 -1.69 4.79
C PRO A 103 8.04 -0.73 3.77
N SER A 104 8.13 0.56 4.13
CA SER A 104 8.69 1.59 3.23
C SER A 104 10.19 1.43 2.93
N GLY A 105 10.96 0.86 3.85
CA GLY A 105 12.44 0.81 3.74
C GLY A 105 13.14 2.15 3.95
N SER A 106 12.42 3.20 4.34
CA SER A 106 12.95 4.56 4.45
C SER A 106 13.97 4.76 5.57
N THR A 107 13.99 3.86 6.56
CA THR A 107 14.98 3.84 7.66
C THR A 107 15.34 2.41 8.05
N ALA A 108 16.41 2.24 8.83
CA ALA A 108 16.89 0.92 9.27
C ALA A 108 15.86 0.14 10.12
N VAL A 109 14.91 0.79 10.76
CA VAL A 109 13.84 0.14 11.54
C VAL A 109 12.63 -0.26 10.70
N ARG A 110 12.56 0.14 9.43
CA ARG A 110 11.44 -0.05 8.50
C ARG A 110 11.76 -1.08 7.42
N MET A 111 12.37 -2.20 7.83
CA MET A 111 12.85 -3.26 6.94
C MET A 111 12.08 -4.58 7.10
N LYS A 112 11.11 -4.62 8.02
CA LYS A 112 10.36 -5.84 8.33
C LYS A 112 8.91 -5.68 7.92
N GLY A 113 8.44 -6.62 7.10
CA GLY A 113 7.05 -6.79 6.72
C GLY A 113 6.42 -8.00 7.38
N ALA A 114 5.22 -8.37 6.95
CA ALA A 114 4.48 -9.52 7.47
C ALA A 114 3.74 -10.26 6.36
N LEU A 115 3.70 -11.58 6.47
CA LEU A 115 2.93 -12.48 5.62
C LEU A 115 1.83 -13.14 6.44
N VAL A 116 0.59 -13.05 5.94
CA VAL A 116 -0.62 -13.54 6.61
C VAL A 116 -1.43 -14.42 5.66
N PRO A 117 -1.45 -15.75 5.82
CA PRO A 117 -2.31 -16.63 5.04
C PRO A 117 -3.79 -16.30 5.25
N LEU A 118 -4.59 -16.53 4.21
CA LEU A 118 -6.03 -16.34 4.21
C LEU A 118 -6.77 -17.67 4.36
N ALA A 119 -7.91 -17.63 5.03
CA ALA A 119 -8.91 -18.70 5.04
C ALA A 119 -9.78 -18.63 3.77
N GLU A 120 -10.58 -19.67 3.53
CA GLU A 120 -11.47 -19.78 2.36
C GLU A 120 -12.46 -18.61 2.24
N ASP A 121 -12.91 -18.06 3.35
CA ASP A 121 -13.80 -16.90 3.39
C ASP A 121 -13.09 -15.56 3.19
N GLY A 122 -11.78 -15.57 2.93
CA GLY A 122 -10.95 -14.40 2.70
C GLY A 122 -10.50 -13.69 3.97
N ARG A 123 -10.76 -14.25 5.15
CA ARG A 123 -10.27 -13.69 6.42
C ARG A 123 -8.83 -14.13 6.72
N PRO A 124 -8.04 -13.29 7.40
CA PRO A 124 -6.73 -13.69 7.92
C PRO A 124 -6.85 -14.90 8.86
N THR A 125 -5.97 -15.91 8.71
CA THR A 125 -5.98 -17.11 9.56
C THR A 125 -5.47 -16.86 10.97
N GLY A 126 -4.90 -15.70 11.25
CA GLY A 126 -4.23 -15.40 12.52
C GLY A 126 -2.78 -15.90 12.57
N GLN A 127 -2.34 -16.70 11.63
CA GLN A 127 -0.93 -17.09 11.49
C GLN A 127 -0.16 -15.96 10.80
N VAL A 128 0.76 -15.35 11.54
CA VAL A 128 1.58 -14.24 11.02
C VAL A 128 3.03 -14.65 11.01
N ARG A 129 3.72 -14.33 9.91
CA ARG A 129 5.15 -14.57 9.76
C ARG A 129 5.84 -13.28 9.33
N GLU A 130 6.90 -12.89 10.04
CA GLU A 130 7.73 -11.75 9.65
C GLU A 130 8.44 -12.04 8.33
N VAL A 131 8.60 -11.01 7.51
CA VAL A 131 9.32 -11.05 6.24
C VAL A 131 10.43 -10.00 6.28
N ASP A 132 11.66 -10.43 5.99
CA ASP A 132 12.83 -9.56 6.01
C ASP A 132 13.16 -9.01 4.62
N PHE A 133 13.13 -7.69 4.46
CA PHE A 133 13.45 -6.96 3.24
C PHE A 133 14.85 -6.32 3.28
N THR A 134 15.63 -6.51 4.36
CA THR A 134 16.86 -5.74 4.63
C THR A 134 17.85 -5.78 3.46
N ASP A 135 18.19 -6.96 2.96
CA ASP A 135 19.20 -7.10 1.91
C ASP A 135 18.69 -6.58 0.55
N LEU A 136 17.42 -6.88 0.21
CA LEU A 136 16.76 -6.36 -0.97
C LEU A 136 16.76 -4.83 -0.96
N TYR A 137 16.30 -4.23 0.15
CA TYR A 137 16.18 -2.77 0.27
C TYR A 137 17.54 -2.07 0.32
N ALA A 138 18.55 -2.68 0.92
CA ALA A 138 19.93 -2.17 0.87
C ALA A 138 20.46 -2.09 -0.58
N GLN A 139 20.12 -3.04 -1.44
CA GLN A 139 20.46 -2.99 -2.87
C GLN A 139 19.68 -1.88 -3.59
N LEU A 140 18.35 -1.80 -3.38
CA LEU A 140 17.52 -0.79 -4.03
C LEU A 140 17.90 0.63 -3.62
N ALA A 141 18.25 0.85 -2.35
CA ALA A 141 18.73 2.15 -1.86
C ALA A 141 20.05 2.60 -2.52
N ARG A 142 20.94 1.66 -2.86
CA ARG A 142 22.16 1.98 -3.62
C ARG A 142 21.86 2.44 -5.04
N GLU A 143 20.79 1.95 -5.64
CA GLU A 143 20.40 2.26 -7.01
C GLU A 143 19.50 3.49 -7.12
N LEU A 144 18.51 3.63 -6.21
CA LEU A 144 17.49 4.67 -6.25
C LEU A 144 17.83 5.90 -5.40
N GLY A 145 18.73 5.78 -4.43
CA GLY A 145 18.93 6.76 -3.37
C GLY A 145 17.99 6.49 -2.18
N PRO A 146 17.48 7.52 -1.51
CA PRO A 146 16.52 7.34 -0.41
C PRO A 146 15.33 6.49 -0.87
N LEU A 147 15.13 5.35 -0.19
CA LEU A 147 14.05 4.43 -0.50
C LEU A 147 12.79 4.82 0.27
N ASN A 148 11.65 4.71 -0.39
CA ASN A 148 10.33 4.84 0.20
C ASN A 148 9.32 4.04 -0.64
N VAL A 149 9.22 2.74 -0.35
CA VAL A 149 8.28 1.85 -1.05
C VAL A 149 6.89 2.09 -0.51
N GLU A 150 5.98 2.51 -1.38
CA GLU A 150 4.60 2.88 -1.03
C GLU A 150 3.56 1.96 -1.68
N GLY A 151 3.93 1.22 -2.73
CA GLY A 151 3.01 0.32 -3.41
C GLY A 151 3.60 -1.04 -3.71
N ALA A 152 2.78 -2.09 -3.68
CA ALA A 152 3.17 -3.44 -4.02
C ALA A 152 2.05 -4.23 -4.70
N ALA A 153 2.31 -4.82 -5.87
CA ALA A 153 1.31 -5.61 -6.60
C ALA A 153 1.92 -6.83 -7.29
N LEU A 154 1.33 -8.01 -7.09
CA LEU A 154 1.69 -9.20 -7.86
C LEU A 154 0.85 -9.23 -9.15
N ALA A 155 1.47 -8.90 -10.27
CA ALA A 155 0.86 -8.89 -11.60
C ALA A 155 1.54 -9.91 -12.52
N GLY A 156 0.81 -10.95 -12.89
CA GLY A 156 1.36 -12.08 -13.64
C GLY A 156 2.51 -12.76 -12.87
N THR A 157 3.70 -12.79 -13.45
CA THR A 157 4.90 -13.40 -12.85
C THR A 157 5.82 -12.42 -12.12
N ARG A 158 5.37 -11.17 -11.90
CA ARG A 158 6.20 -10.12 -11.31
C ARG A 158 5.55 -9.58 -10.04
N LEU A 159 6.29 -9.54 -8.95
CA LEU A 159 5.97 -8.66 -7.84
C LEU A 159 6.56 -7.30 -8.16
N ARG A 160 5.71 -6.29 -8.25
CA ARG A 160 6.08 -4.94 -8.61
C ARG A 160 5.99 -4.05 -7.38
N LEU A 161 7.10 -3.37 -7.05
CA LEU A 161 7.14 -2.37 -6.01
C LEU A 161 7.14 -0.98 -6.64
N LEU A 162 6.41 -0.05 -6.04
CA LEU A 162 6.41 1.36 -6.42
C LEU A 162 7.17 2.15 -5.35
N ASN A 163 8.28 2.77 -5.75
CA ASN A 163 9.05 3.67 -4.89
C ASN A 163 8.57 5.09 -5.08
N ARG A 164 8.23 5.77 -4.00
CA ARG A 164 7.87 7.18 -3.96
C ARG A 164 9.12 8.05 -3.98
N GLY A 165 9.18 9.00 -4.90
CA GLY A 165 10.25 9.98 -4.99
C GLY A 165 9.98 11.18 -4.09
N ASN A 166 10.49 11.16 -2.87
CA ASN A 166 10.31 12.26 -1.92
C ASN A 166 11.37 13.35 -2.07
N GLY A 167 10.93 14.60 -1.97
CA GLY A 167 11.80 15.79 -2.00
C GLY A 167 12.56 15.95 -3.33
N ASP A 168 13.70 16.66 -3.27
CA ASP A 168 14.49 17.02 -4.46
C ASP A 168 15.41 15.89 -4.96
N VAL A 169 15.65 14.86 -4.14
CA VAL A 169 16.62 13.79 -4.41
C VAL A 169 15.99 12.42 -4.66
N GLY A 170 14.71 12.23 -4.32
CA GLY A 170 13.99 10.98 -4.54
C GLY A 170 13.54 10.81 -5.98
N ALA A 171 13.45 9.57 -6.44
CA ALA A 171 12.93 9.22 -7.76
C ALA A 171 11.73 8.29 -7.64
N ASP A 172 10.60 8.68 -8.25
CA ASP A 172 9.53 7.74 -8.50
C ASP A 172 10.04 6.62 -9.38
N ALA A 173 9.86 5.39 -8.95
CA ALA A 173 10.37 4.23 -9.65
C ALA A 173 9.44 3.03 -9.55
N VAL A 174 9.43 2.24 -10.61
CA VAL A 174 8.81 0.92 -10.67
C VAL A 174 9.93 -0.12 -10.62
N VAL A 175 9.89 -0.98 -9.62
CA VAL A 175 10.82 -2.09 -9.42
C VAL A 175 10.11 -3.41 -9.68
N ASP A 176 10.51 -4.12 -10.74
CA ASP A 176 10.01 -5.47 -11.01
C ASP A 176 10.89 -6.51 -10.33
N LEU A 177 10.29 -7.34 -9.50
CA LEU A 177 10.90 -8.51 -8.89
C LEU A 177 10.42 -9.80 -9.57
N ASP A 178 11.26 -10.84 -9.58
CA ASP A 178 10.85 -12.19 -9.99
C ASP A 178 9.84 -12.77 -8.99
N GLY A 179 8.55 -12.75 -9.35
CA GLY A 179 7.49 -13.22 -8.47
C GLY A 179 7.67 -14.68 -8.05
N GLY A 180 8.13 -15.55 -8.97
CA GLY A 180 8.36 -16.96 -8.63
C GLY A 180 9.47 -17.16 -7.59
N ARG A 181 10.55 -16.36 -7.65
CA ARG A 181 11.61 -16.41 -6.64
C ARG A 181 11.14 -15.83 -5.32
N VAL A 182 10.40 -14.70 -5.37
CA VAL A 182 9.82 -14.10 -4.16
C VAL A 182 8.88 -15.09 -3.46
N LEU A 183 7.95 -15.73 -4.19
CA LEU A 183 7.01 -16.69 -3.60
C LEU A 183 7.74 -17.88 -2.97
N ARG A 184 8.81 -18.40 -3.59
CA ARG A 184 9.62 -19.47 -3.00
C ARG A 184 10.34 -19.04 -1.72
N ALA A 185 10.94 -17.84 -1.70
CA ALA A 185 11.59 -17.30 -0.50
C ALA A 185 10.57 -17.12 0.64
N LEU A 186 9.40 -16.56 0.33
CA LEU A 186 8.30 -16.39 1.29
C LEU A 186 7.78 -17.74 1.82
N GLU A 187 7.63 -18.77 0.96
CA GLU A 187 7.25 -20.11 1.38
C GLU A 187 8.28 -20.71 2.33
N ALA A 188 9.58 -20.61 1.98
CA ALA A 188 10.68 -21.12 2.79
C ALA A 188 10.91 -20.33 4.10
N GLY A 189 10.30 -19.14 4.26
CA GLY A 189 10.55 -18.26 5.40
C GLY A 189 11.93 -17.58 5.35
N GLU A 190 12.46 -17.41 4.15
CA GLU A 190 13.76 -16.79 3.90
C GLU A 190 13.62 -15.27 3.69
N ALA A 191 14.67 -14.52 4.01
CA ALA A 191 14.78 -13.10 3.70
C ALA A 191 14.80 -12.87 2.18
N LEU A 192 14.19 -11.77 1.72
CA LEU A 192 14.20 -11.41 0.30
C LEU A 192 15.58 -10.91 -0.11
N GLN A 193 16.20 -11.61 -1.07
CA GLN A 193 17.56 -11.34 -1.52
C GLN A 193 17.57 -10.42 -2.77
N PRO A 194 18.66 -9.66 -3.00
CA PRO A 194 18.79 -8.77 -4.15
C PRO A 194 18.64 -9.44 -5.52
N ASP A 195 18.91 -10.73 -5.63
CA ASP A 195 18.87 -11.50 -6.88
C ASP A 195 17.44 -11.70 -7.43
N VAL A 196 16.41 -11.33 -6.67
CA VAL A 196 15.03 -11.29 -7.15
C VAL A 196 14.75 -10.06 -8.03
N VAL A 197 15.59 -9.02 -8.01
CA VAL A 197 15.41 -7.80 -8.80
C VAL A 197 15.59 -8.10 -10.29
N ARG A 198 14.61 -7.71 -11.10
CA ARG A 198 14.63 -7.85 -12.56
C ARG A 198 14.92 -6.53 -13.27
N THR A 199 14.16 -5.50 -12.95
CA THR A 199 14.31 -4.17 -13.55
C THR A 199 13.97 -3.08 -12.56
N VAL A 200 14.65 -1.94 -12.70
CA VAL A 200 14.35 -0.69 -12.00
C VAL A 200 14.14 0.39 -13.06
N ARG A 201 12.99 1.07 -13.04
CA ARG A 201 12.68 2.15 -14.00
C ARG A 201 12.19 3.37 -13.25
N ARG A 202 12.80 4.51 -13.52
CA ARG A 202 12.39 5.80 -12.96
C ARG A 202 11.31 6.44 -13.83
N TRP A 203 10.37 7.11 -13.19
CA TRP A 203 9.28 7.80 -13.85
C TRP A 203 9.10 9.22 -13.33
N ASP A 204 8.57 10.09 -14.18
CA ASP A 204 8.02 11.38 -13.82
C ASP A 204 6.51 11.32 -14.08
N LEU A 205 5.73 11.36 -13.02
CA LEU A 205 4.26 11.31 -13.07
C LEU A 205 3.64 12.69 -13.35
N GLY A 206 4.46 13.73 -13.51
CA GLY A 206 4.00 15.08 -13.66
C GLY A 206 3.68 15.76 -12.34
N LYS A 207 2.78 16.75 -12.37
CA LYS A 207 2.50 17.63 -11.21
C LYS A 207 1.01 17.89 -11.05
N ALA A 208 0.57 18.06 -9.80
CA ALA A 208 -0.66 18.75 -9.47
C ALA A 208 -0.30 20.17 -8.99
N GLY A 209 -0.70 21.19 -9.77
CA GLY A 209 -0.18 22.54 -9.58
C GLY A 209 1.33 22.61 -9.79
N ASN A 210 2.08 23.04 -8.79
CA ASN A 210 3.55 23.12 -8.83
C ASN A 210 4.24 21.95 -8.11
N VAL A 211 3.48 21.05 -7.47
CA VAL A 211 3.98 19.93 -6.66
C VAL A 211 3.97 18.65 -7.47
N ARG A 212 5.07 17.87 -7.40
CA ARG A 212 5.18 16.58 -8.09
C ARG A 212 4.14 15.59 -7.57
N LEU A 213 3.57 14.81 -8.49
CA LEU A 213 2.84 13.59 -8.16
C LEU A 213 3.86 12.48 -7.91
N SER A 214 3.68 11.74 -6.82
CA SER A 214 4.49 10.58 -6.47
C SER A 214 3.60 9.40 -6.12
N PHE A 215 4.06 8.16 -6.41
CA PHE A 215 3.32 6.93 -6.12
C PHE A 215 2.94 6.80 -4.65
N THR A 216 1.74 6.24 -4.38
CA THR A 216 1.28 5.95 -3.02
C THR A 216 0.75 4.51 -2.83
N ASP A 217 0.23 3.81 -3.86
CA ASP A 217 -0.08 2.38 -3.79
C ASP A 217 -0.29 1.77 -5.18
N ALA A 218 -0.48 0.44 -5.23
CA ALA A 218 -0.69 -0.32 -6.46
C ALA A 218 -1.62 -1.52 -6.28
N ALA A 219 -2.51 -1.74 -7.24
CA ALA A 219 -3.37 -2.92 -7.34
C ALA A 219 -3.25 -3.60 -8.71
N PRO A 220 -3.16 -4.95 -8.77
CA PRO A 220 -3.04 -5.67 -10.04
C PRO A 220 -4.38 -5.80 -10.75
N LEU A 221 -4.36 -5.73 -12.09
CA LEU A 221 -5.46 -6.14 -12.96
C LEU A 221 -5.21 -7.54 -13.56
N PRO A 222 -6.26 -8.28 -13.96
CA PRO A 222 -6.13 -9.65 -14.45
C PRO A 222 -5.25 -9.80 -15.70
N ASP A 223 -5.10 -8.76 -16.50
CA ASP A 223 -4.32 -8.74 -17.74
C ASP A 223 -2.84 -8.36 -17.55
N GLY A 224 -2.40 -8.20 -16.29
CA GLY A 224 -1.03 -7.83 -15.93
C GLY A 224 -0.76 -6.33 -15.87
N ARG A 225 -1.75 -5.49 -16.19
CA ARG A 225 -1.69 -4.05 -15.88
C ARG A 225 -1.78 -3.83 -14.36
N ILE A 226 -1.41 -2.63 -13.93
CA ILE A 226 -1.51 -2.19 -12.53
C ILE A 226 -2.22 -0.86 -12.48
N VAL A 227 -3.24 -0.75 -11.64
CA VAL A 227 -3.76 0.54 -11.19
C VAL A 227 -2.84 1.05 -10.09
N PHE A 228 -2.55 2.34 -10.07
CA PHE A 228 -1.80 2.98 -8.99
C PHE A 228 -2.48 4.27 -8.54
N THR A 229 -2.21 4.65 -7.31
CA THR A 229 -2.51 5.98 -6.76
C THR A 229 -1.24 6.82 -6.74
N ALA A 230 -1.42 8.12 -6.85
CA ALA A 230 -0.34 9.10 -6.71
C ALA A 230 -0.86 10.36 -6.04
N THR A 231 -0.06 10.95 -5.16
CA THR A 231 -0.41 12.15 -4.42
C THR A 231 0.68 13.21 -4.58
N ALA A 232 0.27 14.46 -4.77
CA ALA A 232 1.13 15.62 -4.75
C ALA A 232 1.07 16.27 -3.36
N GLU A 233 2.13 16.11 -2.60
CA GLU A 233 2.29 16.62 -1.25
C GLU A 233 3.44 17.64 -1.23
N ASP A 234 3.15 18.87 -0.79
CA ASP A 234 4.13 19.96 -0.74
C ASP A 234 5.07 19.79 0.47
N THR A 235 5.96 18.83 0.36
CA THR A 235 7.00 18.52 1.35
C THR A 235 8.39 18.68 0.77
N ARG A 236 9.34 19.15 1.57
CA ARG A 236 10.75 19.27 1.18
C ARG A 236 11.58 18.05 1.54
N ASP A 237 11.05 17.20 2.40
CA ASP A 237 11.72 15.98 2.86
C ASP A 237 10.71 14.85 3.09
N SER A 238 11.21 13.63 3.27
CA SER A 238 10.41 12.44 3.55
C SER A 238 9.95 12.33 5.02
N TYR A 239 10.21 13.35 5.83
CA TYR A 239 9.98 13.30 7.26
C TYR A 239 8.87 14.24 7.73
N SER A 240 8.51 15.25 6.92
CA SER A 240 7.51 16.25 7.25
C SER A 240 6.31 16.11 6.33
N ASP A 241 5.13 15.92 6.91
CA ASP A 241 3.89 15.89 6.14
C ASP A 241 3.61 17.29 5.60
N GLY A 242 3.32 17.40 4.31
CA GLY A 242 3.08 18.65 3.60
C GLY A 242 1.61 18.85 3.25
N ALA A 243 1.27 20.02 2.73
CA ALA A 243 -0.09 20.25 2.25
C ALA A 243 -0.37 19.40 1.01
N VAL A 244 -1.42 18.59 1.03
CA VAL A 244 -1.89 17.84 -0.15
C VAL A 244 -2.40 18.81 -1.20
N MET A 245 -1.80 18.78 -2.40
CA MET A 245 -2.22 19.61 -3.54
C MET A 245 -3.23 18.91 -4.43
N GLY A 246 -3.29 17.58 -4.38
CA GLY A 246 -4.23 16.74 -5.09
C GLY A 246 -3.72 15.32 -5.23
N SER A 247 -4.62 14.40 -5.56
CA SER A 247 -4.28 13.01 -5.86
C SER A 247 -4.80 12.62 -7.23
N ALA A 248 -4.22 11.56 -7.77
CA ALA A 248 -4.55 10.99 -9.06
C ALA A 248 -4.59 9.46 -8.99
N VAL A 249 -5.31 8.87 -9.93
CA VAL A 249 -5.29 7.43 -10.19
C VAL A 249 -4.75 7.22 -11.59
N GLY A 250 -3.84 6.28 -11.74
CA GLY A 250 -3.24 5.94 -13.03
C GLY A 250 -3.23 4.45 -13.31
N VAL A 251 -2.79 4.10 -14.51
CA VAL A 251 -2.62 2.72 -14.96
C VAL A 251 -1.25 2.55 -15.59
N LEU A 252 -0.51 1.53 -15.15
CA LEU A 252 0.71 1.05 -15.78
C LEU A 252 0.41 -0.14 -16.69
N ALA A 253 1.02 -0.16 -17.86
CA ALA A 253 1.06 -1.33 -18.74
C ALA A 253 1.80 -2.51 -18.08
N PRO A 254 1.65 -3.75 -18.63
CA PRO A 254 2.39 -4.90 -18.13
C PRO A 254 3.92 -4.74 -18.16
N ASP A 255 4.44 -3.89 -19.03
CA ASP A 255 5.87 -3.54 -19.08
C ASP A 255 6.28 -2.44 -18.10
N GLY A 256 5.32 -1.86 -17.34
CA GLY A 256 5.53 -0.80 -16.36
C GLY A 256 5.42 0.61 -16.92
N THR A 257 5.07 0.79 -18.22
CA THR A 257 4.89 2.10 -18.84
C THR A 257 3.57 2.74 -18.38
N PRO A 258 3.54 4.02 -17.95
CA PRO A 258 2.30 4.73 -17.68
C PRO A 258 1.41 4.85 -18.92
N MET A 259 0.15 4.42 -18.81
CA MET A 259 -0.85 4.46 -19.90
C MET A 259 -1.91 5.52 -19.67
N PHE A 260 -2.23 5.79 -18.42
CA PHE A 260 -3.34 6.65 -18.03
C PHE A 260 -3.00 7.31 -16.69
N LEU A 261 -3.44 8.54 -16.50
CA LEU A 261 -3.40 9.26 -15.24
C LEU A 261 -4.51 10.32 -15.23
N ASP A 262 -5.37 10.30 -14.24
CA ASP A 262 -6.41 11.33 -14.07
C ASP A 262 -6.55 11.71 -12.59
N GLY A 263 -6.76 13.00 -12.33
CA GLY A 263 -6.97 13.54 -11.00
C GLY A 263 -8.31 13.15 -10.40
N VAL A 264 -8.43 13.18 -9.07
CA VAL A 264 -9.69 13.00 -8.36
C VAL A 264 -10.36 14.34 -8.06
N ASP A 265 -11.68 14.32 -7.83
CA ASP A 265 -12.51 15.52 -7.61
C ASP A 265 -12.43 16.08 -6.18
N GLN A 266 -11.72 15.39 -5.28
CA GLN A 266 -11.58 15.77 -3.87
C GLN A 266 -10.11 15.99 -3.52
N LYS A 267 -9.87 16.93 -2.61
CA LYS A 267 -8.53 17.20 -2.08
C LYS A 267 -8.27 16.29 -0.88
N VAL A 268 -7.86 15.06 -1.16
CA VAL A 268 -7.55 14.01 -0.18
C VAL A 268 -6.19 13.39 -0.50
N LYS A 269 -5.50 12.88 0.49
CA LYS A 269 -4.26 12.10 0.35
C LYS A 269 -4.64 10.65 0.09
N LEU A 270 -4.79 10.27 -1.20
CA LEU A 270 -5.01 8.86 -1.54
C LEU A 270 -3.75 8.06 -1.29
N GLU A 271 -3.89 6.98 -0.53
CA GLU A 271 -2.79 6.10 -0.18
C GLU A 271 -3.04 4.67 -0.70
N GLY A 272 -4.09 3.99 -0.28
CA GLY A 272 -4.34 2.59 -0.67
C GLY A 272 -5.33 2.42 -1.81
N VAL A 273 -5.14 1.39 -2.65
CA VAL A 273 -6.04 1.04 -3.76
C VAL A 273 -6.26 -0.47 -3.92
N ASP A 274 -7.50 -0.90 -4.11
CA ASP A 274 -7.86 -2.23 -4.66
C ASP A 274 -8.63 -2.04 -5.96
N ALA A 275 -8.32 -2.82 -6.98
CA ALA A 275 -8.92 -2.73 -8.32
C ALA A 275 -9.55 -4.05 -8.75
N ARG A 276 -10.76 -3.99 -9.28
CA ARG A 276 -11.46 -5.16 -9.82
C ARG A 276 -12.12 -4.86 -11.15
N VAL A 277 -12.06 -5.84 -12.04
CA VAL A 277 -12.82 -5.80 -13.29
C VAL A 277 -14.18 -6.44 -13.05
N GLU A 278 -15.24 -5.65 -13.11
CA GLU A 278 -16.62 -6.10 -12.97
C GLU A 278 -17.44 -5.58 -14.17
N ARG A 279 -18.09 -6.48 -14.89
CA ARG A 279 -18.93 -6.16 -16.07
C ARG A 279 -18.23 -5.26 -17.11
N GLY A 280 -16.92 -5.52 -17.35
CA GLY A 280 -16.14 -4.77 -18.32
C GLY A 280 -15.76 -3.34 -17.87
N ARG A 281 -15.82 -3.05 -16.57
CA ARG A 281 -15.36 -1.79 -15.96
C ARG A 281 -14.39 -2.06 -14.83
N ILE A 282 -13.46 -1.14 -14.60
CA ILE A 282 -12.53 -1.21 -13.48
C ILE A 282 -13.14 -0.45 -12.30
N HIS A 283 -13.56 -1.20 -11.27
CA HIS A 283 -14.06 -0.66 -10.01
C HIS A 283 -12.92 -0.56 -9.02
N LEU A 284 -12.84 0.57 -8.33
CA LEU A 284 -11.79 0.87 -7.36
C LEU A 284 -12.37 1.04 -5.96
N LEU A 285 -11.69 0.49 -4.97
CA LEU A 285 -11.77 0.92 -3.59
C LEU A 285 -10.48 1.68 -3.25
N LEU A 286 -10.61 2.77 -2.51
CA LEU A 286 -9.52 3.67 -2.20
C LEU A 286 -9.59 4.06 -0.73
N VAL A 287 -8.46 4.09 -0.04
CA VAL A 287 -8.36 4.71 1.28
C VAL A 287 -7.52 5.97 1.19
N ALA A 288 -7.80 6.92 2.07
CA ALA A 288 -7.01 8.13 2.21
C ALA A 288 -6.46 8.22 3.64
N ASP A 289 -5.25 8.74 3.76
CA ASP A 289 -4.73 9.17 5.04
C ASP A 289 -5.42 10.49 5.42
N ALA A 290 -5.90 10.57 6.66
CA ALA A 290 -6.54 11.77 7.18
C ALA A 290 -5.54 12.86 7.58
N ASP A 291 -4.25 12.53 7.68
CA ASP A 291 -3.17 13.40 8.21
C ASP A 291 -3.49 14.00 9.61
N ASP A 292 -4.48 13.44 10.30
CA ASP A 292 -4.92 13.83 11.64
C ASP A 292 -5.31 12.59 12.44
N PRO A 293 -4.58 12.24 13.50
CA PRO A 293 -4.87 11.05 14.31
C PRO A 293 -6.26 11.07 15.00
N ALA A 294 -6.91 12.21 15.08
CA ALA A 294 -8.28 12.33 15.62
C ALA A 294 -9.36 12.07 14.56
N VAL A 295 -8.98 11.90 13.29
CA VAL A 295 -9.92 11.71 12.18
C VAL A 295 -9.81 10.30 11.60
N ALA A 296 -10.94 9.61 11.52
CA ALA A 296 -10.99 8.27 10.91
C ALA A 296 -10.78 8.35 9.40
N ALA A 297 -9.87 7.54 8.86
CA ALA A 297 -9.59 7.42 7.43
C ALA A 297 -10.87 7.05 6.65
N PRO A 298 -11.18 7.73 5.54
CA PRO A 298 -12.31 7.40 4.69
C PRO A 298 -11.97 6.26 3.72
N LEU A 299 -12.95 5.39 3.48
CA LEU A 299 -12.97 4.44 2.37
C LEU A 299 -13.85 5.00 1.26
N PHE A 300 -13.29 5.13 0.08
CA PHE A 300 -13.99 5.60 -1.12
C PHE A 300 -14.18 4.49 -2.14
N GLU A 301 -15.13 4.69 -3.04
CA GLU A 301 -15.26 3.93 -4.27
C GLU A 301 -15.35 4.86 -5.49
N THR A 302 -14.89 4.34 -6.62
CA THR A 302 -15.05 4.97 -7.94
C THR A 302 -14.98 3.93 -9.05
N VAL A 303 -15.30 4.35 -10.27
CA VAL A 303 -15.11 3.56 -11.48
C VAL A 303 -14.11 4.28 -12.37
N LEU A 304 -13.08 3.57 -12.80
CA LEU A 304 -12.10 4.12 -13.72
C LEU A 304 -12.67 4.12 -15.14
N GLU A 305 -12.94 5.30 -15.66
CA GLU A 305 -13.46 5.52 -17.00
C GLU A 305 -12.32 5.79 -18.00
N GLY A 306 -12.56 5.45 -19.28
CA GLY A 306 -11.59 5.74 -20.37
C GLY A 306 -10.43 4.75 -20.47
N VAL A 307 -10.37 3.74 -19.61
CA VAL A 307 -9.40 2.64 -19.69
C VAL A 307 -10.20 1.35 -19.96
N PRO A 308 -9.94 0.62 -21.05
CA PRO A 308 -10.56 -0.69 -21.29
C PRO A 308 -10.27 -1.64 -20.13
N ALA A 309 -11.27 -2.40 -19.71
CA ALA A 309 -11.12 -3.38 -18.64
C ALA A 309 -10.40 -4.66 -19.14
#